data_be6db3524c8140dd035c20cce59be92b
#
_entry.id   be6db3524c8140dd035c20cce59be92b
#
_cell.length_a   1.000
_cell.length_b   1.000
_cell.length_c   1.000
_cell.angle_alpha   90.00
_cell.angle_beta   90.00
_cell.angle_gamma   90.00
#
_symmetry.space_group_name_H-M   'P 1'
#
loop_
_entity.id
_entity.type
_entity.pdbx_description
1 polymer ?
#
loop_
_entity_poly.entity_id
_entity_poly.type
_entity_poly.pdbx_seq_one_letter_code
_entity_poly.pdbx_strand_id
1 'polypeptide(L)'
;MKLFRLTLLLVFVTILNFFARADEGMWLPMLISKYNISAMQQMGLKLTAEQIYSVNQACVKDAVISLDYGGCTGSIISPKGLLITNHHCGYEAIAEQSSVSSDFLTEGFWAMRAEEERPIPGKTVSFLIRIEDVT
;
A
#
# COMPACT_ATOMS: atom_id res chain seq x y z
N MET A 1 12.59 5.02 -50.98
CA MET A 1 13.28 4.69 -49.72
C MET A 1 12.69 5.41 -48.48
N LYS A 2 12.39 6.71 -48.51
CA LYS A 2 11.81 7.45 -47.34
C LYS A 2 10.40 6.97 -46.98
N LEU A 3 9.53 6.78 -47.98
CA LEU A 3 8.15 6.31 -47.75
C LEU A 3 8.12 4.90 -47.16
N PHE A 4 8.97 3.98 -47.63
CA PHE A 4 9.08 2.62 -47.07
C PHE A 4 9.54 2.60 -45.60
N ARG A 5 10.50 3.48 -45.25
CA ARG A 5 10.96 3.63 -43.85
C ARG A 5 9.85 4.20 -42.97
N LEU A 6 9.06 5.13 -43.48
CA LEU A 6 7.94 5.73 -42.77
C LEU A 6 6.82 4.72 -42.51
N THR A 7 6.47 3.91 -43.52
CA THR A 7 5.48 2.83 -43.35
C THR A 7 5.94 1.75 -42.37
N LEU A 8 7.24 1.38 -42.44
CA LEU A 8 7.79 0.40 -41.48
C LEU A 8 7.77 0.91 -40.04
N LEU A 9 8.10 2.20 -39.85
CA LEU A 9 8.01 2.84 -38.54
C LEU A 9 6.59 2.90 -38.02
N LEU A 10 5.64 3.24 -38.87
CA LEU A 10 4.22 3.30 -38.51
C LEU A 10 3.67 1.92 -38.11
N VAL A 11 4.01 0.87 -38.86
CA VAL A 11 3.65 -0.52 -38.56
C VAL A 11 4.28 -0.96 -37.23
N PHE A 12 5.55 -0.62 -36.98
CA PHE A 12 6.24 -0.93 -35.74
C PHE A 12 5.57 -0.26 -34.53
N VAL A 13 5.25 1.03 -34.65
CA VAL A 13 4.57 1.79 -33.58
C VAL A 13 3.16 1.23 -33.31
N THR A 14 2.42 0.82 -34.35
CA THR A 14 1.07 0.22 -34.15
C THR A 14 1.14 -1.16 -33.50
N ILE A 15 2.14 -1.99 -33.84
CA ILE A 15 2.34 -3.31 -33.23
C ILE A 15 2.71 -3.19 -31.75
N LEU A 16 3.56 -2.22 -31.37
CA LEU A 16 3.96 -2.00 -29.98
C LEU A 16 2.77 -1.73 -29.05
N ASN A 17 1.73 -1.03 -29.52
CA ASN A 17 0.55 -0.75 -28.71
C ASN A 17 -0.31 -1.99 -28.43
N PHE A 18 -0.22 -3.06 -29.24
CA PHE A 18 -0.95 -4.30 -28.99
C PHE A 18 -0.42 -5.10 -27.79
N PHE A 19 0.84 -4.86 -27.38
CA PHE A 19 1.44 -5.54 -26.24
C PHE A 19 1.41 -4.70 -24.94
N ALA A 20 1.07 -3.42 -25.02
CA ALA A 20 0.94 -2.55 -23.86
C ALA A 20 -0.48 -2.72 -23.26
N ARG A 21 -0.66 -3.68 -22.37
CA ARG A 21 -1.85 -3.81 -21.53
C ARG A 21 -1.53 -3.23 -20.15
N ALA A 22 -2.29 -2.25 -19.73
CA ALA A 22 -2.28 -1.79 -18.36
C ALA A 22 -3.34 -2.59 -17.57
N ASP A 23 -2.92 -3.14 -16.44
CA ASP A 23 -3.87 -3.77 -15.53
C ASP A 23 -4.65 -2.68 -14.79
N GLU A 24 -5.94 -2.90 -14.60
CA GLU A 24 -6.78 -2.01 -13.81
C GLU A 24 -6.43 -2.15 -12.33
N GLY A 25 -6.65 -1.09 -11.56
CA GLY A 25 -6.36 -1.05 -10.13
C GLY A 25 -7.56 -0.67 -9.28
N MET A 26 -7.33 -0.49 -7.99
CA MET A 26 -8.32 -0.05 -7.00
C MET A 26 -9.54 -0.97 -6.87
N TRP A 27 -9.30 -2.27 -6.93
CA TRP A 27 -10.34 -3.27 -6.78
C TRP A 27 -10.85 -3.35 -5.33
N LEU A 28 -12.16 -3.53 -5.17
CA LEU A 28 -12.76 -3.76 -3.85
C LEU A 28 -12.34 -5.13 -3.31
N PRO A 29 -11.65 -5.20 -2.16
CA PRO A 29 -11.15 -6.46 -1.62
C PRO A 29 -12.23 -7.52 -1.41
N MET A 30 -13.44 -7.13 -1.03
CA MET A 30 -14.57 -8.05 -0.86
C MET A 30 -15.00 -8.75 -2.18
N LEU A 31 -14.68 -8.17 -3.33
CA LEU A 31 -15.04 -8.69 -4.65
C LEU A 31 -13.87 -9.41 -5.35
N ILE A 32 -12.71 -9.47 -4.73
CA ILE A 32 -11.49 -10.07 -5.32
C ILE A 32 -11.70 -11.51 -5.77
N SER A 33 -12.39 -12.33 -4.97
CA SER A 33 -12.67 -13.73 -5.28
C SER A 33 -13.49 -13.89 -6.56
N LYS A 34 -14.38 -12.93 -6.85
CA LYS A 34 -15.31 -12.98 -7.97
C LYS A 34 -14.69 -12.47 -9.27
N TYR A 35 -13.89 -11.41 -9.20
CA TYR A 35 -13.49 -10.69 -10.42
C TYR A 35 -12.00 -10.78 -10.74
N ASN A 36 -11.10 -10.82 -9.76
CA ASN A 36 -9.71 -10.55 -10.00
C ASN A 36 -8.74 -11.66 -9.63
N ILE A 37 -9.09 -12.53 -8.69
CA ILE A 37 -8.16 -13.52 -8.14
C ILE A 37 -7.53 -14.41 -9.21
N SER A 38 -8.30 -14.82 -10.22
CA SER A 38 -7.81 -15.66 -11.29
C SER A 38 -6.74 -14.97 -12.14
N ALA A 39 -6.95 -13.70 -12.51
CA ALA A 39 -5.97 -12.90 -13.25
C ALA A 39 -4.71 -12.65 -12.42
N MET A 40 -4.86 -12.31 -11.15
CA MET A 40 -3.74 -12.11 -10.22
C MET A 40 -2.89 -13.38 -10.06
N GLN A 41 -3.52 -14.55 -9.98
CA GLN A 41 -2.83 -15.85 -9.90
C GLN A 41 -2.10 -16.20 -11.19
N GLN A 42 -2.66 -15.87 -12.35
CA GLN A 42 -1.97 -16.01 -13.65
C GLN A 42 -0.72 -15.12 -13.73
N MET A 43 -0.74 -13.95 -13.10
CA MET A 43 0.43 -13.06 -12.98
C MET A 43 1.42 -13.50 -11.89
N GLY A 44 1.14 -14.58 -11.17
CA GLY A 44 2.06 -15.18 -10.20
C GLY A 44 1.68 -15.01 -8.73
N LEU A 45 0.52 -14.44 -8.41
CA LEU A 45 0.04 -14.38 -7.03
C LEU A 45 -0.13 -15.81 -6.48
N LYS A 46 0.39 -16.06 -5.29
CA LYS A 46 0.30 -17.36 -4.59
C LYS A 46 -0.76 -17.39 -3.49
N LEU A 47 -1.32 -16.23 -3.13
CA LEU A 47 -2.36 -16.12 -2.11
C LEU A 47 -3.72 -16.52 -2.67
N THR A 48 -4.58 -17.04 -1.79
CA THR A 48 -6.00 -17.22 -2.08
C THR A 48 -6.77 -15.91 -1.82
N ALA A 49 -8.01 -15.84 -2.29
CA ALA A 49 -8.87 -14.68 -2.04
C ALA A 49 -9.12 -14.49 -0.52
N GLU A 50 -9.32 -15.57 0.22
CA GLU A 50 -9.56 -15.56 1.68
C GLU A 50 -8.30 -15.11 2.44
N GLN A 51 -7.11 -15.41 1.94
CA GLN A 51 -5.86 -14.92 2.53
C GLN A 51 -5.66 -13.42 2.32
N ILE A 52 -6.29 -12.84 1.29
CA ILE A 52 -6.26 -11.39 1.04
C ILE A 52 -7.34 -10.68 1.82
N TYR A 53 -8.58 -11.16 1.74
CA TYR A 53 -9.74 -10.59 2.42
C TYR A 53 -10.64 -11.67 2.99
N SER A 54 -10.81 -11.66 4.31
CA SER A 54 -11.76 -12.50 5.04
C SER A 54 -12.31 -11.74 6.23
N VAL A 55 -13.55 -12.04 6.62
CA VAL A 55 -14.15 -11.59 7.89
C VAL A 55 -14.10 -12.67 8.96
N ASN A 56 -13.75 -13.90 8.58
CA ASN A 56 -13.83 -15.08 9.47
C ASN A 56 -12.46 -15.57 9.94
N GLN A 57 -11.39 -15.11 9.32
CA GLN A 57 -10.02 -15.50 9.66
C GLN A 57 -9.04 -14.37 9.39
N ALA A 58 -7.86 -14.42 10.02
CA ALA A 58 -6.79 -13.48 9.79
C ALA A 58 -6.33 -13.51 8.33
N CYS A 59 -6.15 -12.34 7.73
CA CYS A 59 -5.79 -12.18 6.34
C CYS A 59 -5.01 -10.85 6.11
N VAL A 60 -4.56 -10.63 4.90
CA VAL A 60 -3.74 -9.44 4.54
C VAL A 60 -4.43 -8.12 4.93
N LYS A 61 -5.78 -8.02 4.79
CA LYS A 61 -6.50 -6.80 5.18
C LYS A 61 -6.25 -6.36 6.62
N ASP A 62 -6.02 -7.33 7.53
CA ASP A 62 -5.85 -7.03 8.96
C ASP A 62 -4.49 -6.39 9.26
N ALA A 63 -3.53 -6.51 8.35
CA ALA A 63 -2.26 -5.82 8.45
C ALA A 63 -2.31 -4.39 7.91
N VAL A 64 -3.31 -4.04 7.11
CA VAL A 64 -3.45 -2.69 6.53
C VAL A 64 -4.31 -1.83 7.45
N ILE A 65 -3.78 -0.67 7.82
CA ILE A 65 -4.45 0.26 8.74
C ILE A 65 -4.63 1.63 8.12
N SER A 66 -5.62 2.35 8.62
CA SER A 66 -5.79 3.78 8.38
C SER A 66 -5.25 4.56 9.57
N LEU A 67 -4.40 5.54 9.29
CA LEU A 67 -3.88 6.48 10.29
C LEU A 67 -4.78 7.70 10.37
N ASP A 68 -5.00 8.17 11.60
CA ASP A 68 -5.65 9.45 11.88
C ASP A 68 -6.96 9.65 11.12
N TYR A 69 -7.84 8.65 11.19
CA TYR A 69 -9.18 8.67 10.56
C TYR A 69 -9.18 8.86 9.04
N GLY A 70 -8.16 8.42 8.34
CA GLY A 70 -8.06 8.47 6.88
C GLY A 70 -7.01 9.41 6.33
N GLY A 71 -6.21 10.04 7.18
CA GLY A 71 -5.12 10.92 6.74
C GLY A 71 -4.02 10.19 5.97
N CYS A 72 -3.70 8.97 6.41
CA CYS A 72 -2.69 8.12 5.80
C CYS A 72 -3.05 6.64 5.94
N THR A 73 -2.28 5.79 5.27
CA THR A 73 -2.31 4.34 5.47
C THR A 73 -0.96 3.83 5.99
N GLY A 74 -0.98 2.69 6.64
CA GLY A 74 0.21 1.99 7.07
C GLY A 74 0.00 0.49 7.09
N SER A 75 1.04 -0.25 7.45
CA SER A 75 0.98 -1.70 7.58
C SER A 75 1.60 -2.15 8.90
N ILE A 76 0.89 -3.02 9.62
CA ILE A 76 1.42 -3.70 10.80
C ILE A 76 2.27 -4.87 10.32
N ILE A 77 3.53 -4.93 10.74
CA ILE A 77 4.50 -5.93 10.29
C ILE A 77 5.03 -6.81 11.41
N SER A 78 4.53 -6.65 12.64
CA SER A 78 4.90 -7.52 13.74
C SER A 78 3.73 -7.79 14.69
N PRO A 79 3.76 -8.89 15.43
CA PRO A 79 2.74 -9.19 16.43
C PRO A 79 2.77 -8.25 17.64
N LYS A 80 3.81 -7.41 17.77
CA LYS A 80 3.94 -6.38 18.81
C LYS A 80 3.49 -4.99 18.35
N GLY A 81 2.88 -4.88 17.15
CA GLY A 81 2.34 -3.62 16.64
C GLY A 81 3.36 -2.72 15.93
N LEU A 82 4.53 -3.25 15.50
CA LEU A 82 5.43 -2.46 14.67
C LEU A 82 4.72 -2.09 13.37
N LEU A 83 4.64 -0.79 13.11
CA LEU A 83 3.93 -0.21 11.99
C LEU A 83 4.94 0.46 11.04
N ILE A 84 4.74 0.28 9.75
CA ILE A 84 5.43 1.02 8.70
C ILE A 84 4.44 1.88 7.93
N THR A 85 4.87 3.08 7.58
CA THR A 85 4.10 4.03 6.77
C THR A 85 5.06 4.93 5.98
N ASN A 86 4.53 5.90 5.24
CA ASN A 86 5.34 6.87 4.52
C ASN A 86 5.85 7.97 5.47
N HIS A 87 7.02 8.52 5.17
CA HIS A 87 7.65 9.58 5.96
C HIS A 87 6.71 10.79 6.16
N HIS A 88 6.02 11.23 5.12
CA HIS A 88 5.11 12.39 5.22
C HIS A 88 3.94 12.18 6.20
N CYS A 89 3.56 10.92 6.47
CA CYS A 89 2.51 10.60 7.44
C CYS A 89 2.95 10.78 8.90
N GLY A 90 4.26 10.74 9.15
CA GLY A 90 4.87 10.95 10.46
C GLY A 90 5.55 12.32 10.62
N TYR A 91 5.63 13.11 9.54
CA TYR A 91 6.47 14.31 9.47
C TYR A 91 6.19 15.30 10.62
N GLU A 92 4.94 15.64 10.84
CA GLU A 92 4.53 16.58 11.89
C GLU A 92 4.93 16.07 13.29
N ALA A 93 4.63 14.81 13.58
CA ALA A 93 4.98 14.18 14.86
C ALA A 93 6.51 14.10 15.07
N ILE A 94 7.30 13.87 14.01
CA ILE A 94 8.75 13.89 14.06
C ILE A 94 9.23 15.32 14.32
N ALA A 95 8.66 16.31 13.63
CA ALA A 95 9.01 17.72 13.80
C ALA A 95 8.72 18.22 15.23
N GLU A 96 7.56 17.88 15.79
CA GLU A 96 7.18 18.23 17.16
C GLU A 96 8.11 17.65 18.23
N GLN A 97 8.72 16.51 17.98
CA GLN A 97 9.66 15.86 18.87
C GLN A 97 11.13 16.27 18.62
N SER A 98 11.38 16.99 17.54
CA SER A 98 12.69 17.49 17.18
C SER A 98 13.02 18.77 17.98
N SER A 99 14.31 19.01 18.18
CA SER A 99 14.83 20.22 18.80
C SER A 99 16.16 20.60 18.13
N VAL A 100 16.67 21.79 18.43
CA VAL A 100 17.98 22.25 17.92
C VAL A 100 19.12 21.31 18.31
N SER A 101 18.99 20.63 19.45
CA SER A 101 20.00 19.66 19.94
C SER A 101 19.73 18.22 19.55
N SER A 102 18.60 17.93 18.93
CA SER A 102 18.17 16.57 18.52
C SER A 102 17.24 16.70 17.32
N ASP A 103 17.82 16.91 16.14
CA ASP A 103 17.06 17.10 14.88
C ASP A 103 16.71 15.75 14.26
N PHE A 104 15.60 15.17 14.71
CA PHE A 104 15.13 13.88 14.21
C PHE A 104 14.64 13.92 12.74
N LEU A 105 14.33 15.10 12.20
CA LEU A 105 13.99 15.23 10.77
C LEU A 105 15.22 15.04 9.89
N THR A 106 16.38 15.54 10.32
CA THR A 106 17.63 15.46 9.56
C THR A 106 18.42 14.20 9.91
N GLU A 107 18.54 13.88 11.20
CA GLU A 107 19.39 12.80 11.69
C GLU A 107 18.64 11.45 11.76
N GLY A 108 17.32 11.48 11.79
CA GLY A 108 16.48 10.32 12.07
C GLY A 108 16.42 10.00 13.57
N PHE A 109 15.57 9.05 13.90
CA PHE A 109 15.44 8.48 15.23
C PHE A 109 15.30 6.98 15.14
N TRP A 110 16.03 6.25 15.96
CA TRP A 110 15.99 4.80 15.99
C TRP A 110 15.92 4.28 17.43
N ALA A 111 14.78 3.74 17.82
CA ALA A 111 14.62 3.04 19.09
C ALA A 111 15.06 1.58 18.92
N MET A 112 16.09 1.17 19.65
CA MET A 112 16.58 -0.23 19.64
C MET A 112 15.78 -1.11 20.59
N ARG A 113 15.04 -0.52 21.53
CA ARG A 113 14.21 -1.18 22.55
C ARG A 113 12.91 -0.42 22.72
N ALA A 114 11.86 -1.12 23.16
CA ALA A 114 10.53 -0.53 23.36
C ALA A 114 10.54 0.66 24.36
N GLU A 115 11.40 0.63 25.35
CA GLU A 115 11.53 1.70 26.35
C GLU A 115 12.12 3.01 25.79
N GLU A 116 12.75 2.92 24.63
CA GLU A 116 13.32 4.06 23.90
C GLU A 116 12.30 4.68 22.93
N GLU A 117 11.21 4.00 22.65
CA GLU A 117 10.15 4.50 21.78
C GLU A 117 9.49 5.75 22.37
N ARG A 118 9.23 6.74 21.52
CA ARG A 118 8.63 7.99 21.92
C ARG A 118 7.14 7.99 21.62
N PRO A 119 6.28 8.23 22.61
CA PRO A 119 4.84 8.30 22.39
C PRO A 119 4.48 9.51 21.53
N ILE A 120 3.49 9.34 20.66
CA ILE A 120 2.89 10.41 19.85
C ILE A 120 1.44 10.57 20.32
N PRO A 121 1.17 11.52 21.23
CA PRO A 121 -0.18 11.75 21.75
C PRO A 121 -1.18 12.04 20.64
N GLY A 122 -2.36 11.44 20.70
CA GLY A 122 -3.44 11.66 19.73
C GLY A 122 -3.30 10.90 18.41
N LYS A 123 -2.17 10.26 18.13
CA LYS A 123 -2.03 9.39 16.96
C LYS A 123 -2.90 8.14 17.11
N THR A 124 -3.71 7.85 16.09
CA THR A 124 -4.65 6.73 16.10
C THR A 124 -4.50 5.83 14.89
N VAL A 125 -4.86 4.57 15.05
CA VAL A 125 -4.97 3.60 13.96
C VAL A 125 -6.36 3.00 13.92
N SER A 126 -6.90 2.82 12.73
CA SER A 126 -8.17 2.14 12.49
C SER A 126 -7.94 0.89 11.64
N PHE A 127 -8.52 -0.23 12.05
CA PHE A 127 -8.47 -1.49 11.33
C PHE A 127 -9.76 -1.69 10.53
N LEU A 128 -9.64 -2.15 9.30
CA LEU A 128 -10.78 -2.54 8.48
C LEU A 128 -11.36 -3.86 8.99
N ILE A 129 -12.51 -3.83 9.62
CA ILE A 129 -13.19 -5.05 10.07
C ILE A 129 -13.87 -5.73 8.90
N ARG A 130 -14.77 -5.02 8.18
CA ARG A 130 -15.49 -5.55 7.02
C ARG A 130 -15.95 -4.43 6.09
N ILE A 131 -16.25 -4.81 4.86
CA ILE A 131 -16.90 -3.97 3.85
C ILE A 131 -18.27 -4.59 3.60
N GLU A 132 -19.32 -3.80 3.57
CA GLU A 132 -20.70 -4.23 3.31
C GLU A 132 -21.28 -3.44 2.15
N ASP A 133 -22.03 -4.13 1.29
CA ASP A 133 -22.89 -3.50 0.30
C ASP A 133 -24.19 -3.05 0.99
N VAL A 134 -24.52 -1.78 0.86
CA VAL A 134 -25.70 -1.16 1.52
C VAL A 134 -26.70 -0.62 0.48
N THR A 135 -26.57 -1.01 -0.81
CA THR A 135 -27.48 -0.60 -1.91
C THR A 135 -28.63 -1.58 -2.09
#